data_5f51e0e54b9944f3101a4680e429ee24
#
_entry.id   5f51e0e54b9944f3101a4680e429ee24
#
_cell.length_a   1.000
_cell.length_b   1.000
_cell.length_c   1.000
_cell.angle_alpha   90.00
_cell.angle_beta   90.00
_cell.angle_gamma   90.00
#
_symmetry.space_group_name_H-M   'P 1'
#
loop_
_entity.id
_entity.type
_entity.pdbx_description
1 polymer ?
#
loop_
_entity_poly.entity_id
_entity_poly.type
_entity_poly.pdbx_seq_one_letter_code
_entity_poly.pdbx_strand_id
1 'polypeptide(L)'
;MKVLIVPLLAIFIGACASMQAGRPEVSILVDLDPASTDRTVIVESITADREGRLYLPDRVSGNILRVDPRSPKPVVVGRIEAREIKGKKVNADGSGIAFNQQGDLFVATGPFSEVLRVRGNDLNVQKPGTAQTFATGTEGANGIVFDKQGNLFVSGGRSGIVYRVGPNGGVAQPVVKIEPFTRKLPDGKSEQPTVANGLEFDAKGTLYVADTARGAIWKVEMQADGKSGKPALWAQSPLLEGADGIAFDNSGKLWVTANERNALVTVTPESTVREVAKNGSAGPLEFPSAIVFVGNTGYISNYDIPRRDNMDANGQTARDGIGASIAQITP
;
A
#
# COMPACT_ATOMS: atom_id res chain seq x y z
N MET A 1 4.70 85.98 0.29
CA MET A 1 5.33 84.69 0.29
C MET A 1 4.31 83.62 0.80
N LYS A 2 3.75 82.82 -0.08
CA LYS A 2 2.83 81.72 0.27
C LYS A 2 3.67 80.44 0.24
N VAL A 3 3.84 79.80 1.38
CA VAL A 3 4.51 78.49 1.47
C VAL A 3 3.51 77.42 1.13
N LEU A 4 3.82 76.64 0.10
CA LEU A 4 3.00 75.47 -0.34
C LEU A 4 3.55 74.26 0.43
N ILE A 5 2.70 73.65 1.29
CA ILE A 5 3.02 72.38 1.96
C ILE A 5 2.42 71.25 1.10
N VAL A 6 3.29 70.42 0.53
CA VAL A 6 2.92 69.20 -0.17
C VAL A 6 2.93 68.04 0.81
N PRO A 7 1.86 67.25 0.95
CA PRO A 7 1.86 66.08 1.82
C PRO A 7 2.56 64.91 1.09
N LEU A 8 3.53 64.31 1.79
CA LEU A 8 4.24 63.12 1.36
C LEU A 8 3.33 61.88 1.63
N LEU A 9 2.85 61.27 0.55
CA LEU A 9 2.04 60.04 0.63
C LEU A 9 3.01 58.85 0.78
N ALA A 10 3.08 58.26 1.99
CA ALA A 10 3.86 57.03 2.23
C ALA A 10 3.06 55.84 1.70
N ILE A 11 3.52 55.24 0.62
CA ILE A 11 2.97 53.98 0.08
C ILE A 11 3.58 52.83 0.92
N PHE A 12 2.79 52.25 1.81
CA PHE A 12 3.13 50.97 2.44
C PHE A 12 2.95 49.84 1.40
N ILE A 13 4.05 49.38 0.83
CA ILE A 13 4.09 48.14 0.08
C ILE A 13 4.11 46.99 1.11
N GLY A 14 2.92 46.45 1.41
CA GLY A 14 2.77 45.23 2.18
C GLY A 14 3.37 44.07 1.36
N ALA A 15 4.56 43.62 1.72
CA ALA A 15 5.09 42.35 1.23
C ALA A 15 4.23 41.20 1.79
N CYS A 16 3.29 40.71 1.00
CA CYS A 16 2.72 39.39 1.23
C CYS A 16 3.82 38.37 1.04
N ALA A 17 4.50 37.99 2.11
CA ALA A 17 5.29 36.77 2.15
C ALA A 17 4.31 35.61 1.98
N SER A 18 4.18 35.09 0.76
CA SER A 18 3.57 33.79 0.54
C SER A 18 4.44 32.78 1.29
N MET A 19 3.94 32.29 2.44
CA MET A 19 4.50 31.09 3.05
C MET A 19 4.32 29.98 2.00
N GLN A 20 5.38 29.66 1.27
CA GLN A 20 5.45 28.41 0.56
C GLN A 20 5.35 27.33 1.61
N ALA A 21 4.18 26.69 1.69
CA ALA A 21 4.06 25.45 2.45
C ALA A 21 5.18 24.52 1.95
N GLY A 22 6.08 24.13 2.87
CA GLY A 22 7.18 23.22 2.54
C GLY A 22 6.59 21.98 1.89
N ARG A 23 7.28 21.39 0.93
CA ARG A 23 6.87 20.10 0.37
C ARG A 23 6.79 19.10 1.52
N PRO A 24 5.75 18.20 1.55
CA PRO A 24 5.70 17.14 2.52
C PRO A 24 7.00 16.34 2.51
N GLU A 25 7.61 16.16 3.68
CA GLU A 25 8.85 15.41 3.82
C GLU A 25 8.54 13.97 4.24
N VAL A 26 9.18 13.02 3.56
CA VAL A 26 9.15 11.60 3.94
C VAL A 26 10.34 11.32 4.84
N SER A 27 10.10 10.62 5.94
CA SER A 27 11.15 10.18 6.85
C SER A 27 10.95 8.71 7.24
N ILE A 28 12.01 8.02 7.65
CA ILE A 28 11.91 6.68 8.22
C ILE A 28 11.35 6.79 9.64
N LEU A 29 10.28 6.04 9.91
CA LEU A 29 9.75 5.84 11.25
C LEU A 29 10.55 4.78 12.00
N VAL A 30 10.79 3.63 11.36
CA VAL A 30 11.50 2.51 11.96
C VAL A 30 12.09 1.60 10.88
N ASP A 31 13.31 1.16 11.12
CA ASP A 31 13.93 0.00 10.48
C ASP A 31 13.42 -1.27 11.16
N LEU A 32 12.91 -2.22 10.38
CA LEU A 32 12.34 -3.46 10.92
C LEU A 32 13.38 -4.54 11.18
N ASP A 33 14.58 -4.39 10.63
CA ASP A 33 15.71 -5.32 10.80
C ASP A 33 17.05 -4.61 10.92
N PRO A 34 17.25 -3.79 11.97
CA PRO A 34 18.47 -2.98 12.12
C PRO A 34 19.74 -3.79 12.34
N ALA A 35 19.62 -5.11 12.53
CA ALA A 35 20.77 -6.00 12.70
C ALA A 35 21.32 -6.54 11.38
N SER A 36 20.63 -6.36 10.26
CA SER A 36 20.97 -6.97 8.97
C SER A 36 20.61 -6.08 7.78
N THR A 37 21.48 -6.09 6.79
CA THR A 37 21.23 -5.53 5.46
C THR A 37 20.83 -6.61 4.43
N ASP A 38 20.65 -7.87 4.87
CA ASP A 38 20.47 -9.03 3.98
C ASP A 38 18.98 -9.37 3.71
N ARG A 39 18.05 -8.45 3.97
CA ARG A 39 16.62 -8.63 3.74
C ARG A 39 16.07 -9.87 4.45
N THR A 40 16.40 -10.01 5.73
CA THR A 40 15.90 -11.09 6.59
C THR A 40 14.46 -10.86 7.04
N VAL A 41 13.96 -9.62 6.92
CA VAL A 41 12.57 -9.23 7.03
C VAL A 41 12.12 -8.65 5.68
N ILE A 42 10.93 -9.01 5.23
CA ILE A 42 10.32 -8.48 4.00
C ILE A 42 8.86 -8.17 4.28
N VAL A 43 8.46 -6.92 4.15
CA VAL A 43 7.08 -6.46 4.35
C VAL A 43 6.52 -5.83 3.08
N GLU A 44 5.39 -6.35 2.59
CA GLU A 44 4.76 -5.83 1.37
C GLU A 44 3.59 -4.90 1.67
N SER A 45 2.91 -5.09 2.80
CA SER A 45 1.70 -4.33 3.09
C SER A 45 1.68 -3.86 4.53
N ILE A 46 0.86 -2.86 4.80
CA ILE A 46 0.69 -2.23 6.11
C ILE A 46 -0.78 -1.88 6.34
N THR A 47 -1.25 -2.09 7.56
CA THR A 47 -2.57 -1.63 8.02
C THR A 47 -2.47 -1.05 9.43
N ALA A 48 -3.52 -0.39 9.91
CA ALA A 48 -3.57 0.15 11.27
C ALA A 48 -4.83 -0.31 12.00
N ASP A 49 -4.71 -0.49 13.32
CA ASP A 49 -5.87 -0.68 14.19
C ASP A 49 -6.48 0.68 14.61
N ARG A 50 -7.55 0.60 15.40
CA ARG A 50 -8.27 1.80 15.88
C ARG A 50 -7.47 2.68 16.85
N GLU A 51 -6.45 2.11 17.48
CA GLU A 51 -5.51 2.82 18.35
C GLU A 51 -4.33 3.44 17.58
N GLY A 52 -4.30 3.24 16.24
CA GLY A 52 -3.27 3.76 15.35
C GLY A 52 -1.96 2.95 15.38
N ARG A 53 -1.98 1.73 15.90
CA ARG A 53 -0.83 0.82 15.83
C ARG A 53 -0.79 0.18 14.45
N LEU A 54 0.40 0.03 13.90
CA LEU A 54 0.65 -0.46 12.56
C LEU A 54 0.91 -1.97 12.58
N TYR A 55 0.42 -2.69 11.57
CA TYR A 55 0.59 -4.13 11.44
C TYR A 55 1.08 -4.49 10.04
N LEU A 56 2.07 -5.39 9.97
CA LEU A 56 2.73 -5.80 8.74
C LEU A 56 2.96 -7.32 8.76
N PRO A 57 2.69 -8.04 7.65
CA PRO A 57 3.09 -9.45 7.54
C PRO A 57 4.55 -9.52 7.07
N ASP A 58 5.38 -10.23 7.80
CA ASP A 58 6.74 -10.56 7.36
C ASP A 58 6.70 -11.82 6.48
N ARG A 59 7.03 -11.67 5.23
CA ARG A 59 6.98 -12.72 4.20
C ARG A 59 8.03 -13.81 4.41
N VAL A 60 9.14 -13.50 5.07
CA VAL A 60 10.24 -14.44 5.32
C VAL A 60 9.91 -15.38 6.47
N SER A 61 9.59 -14.82 7.62
CA SER A 61 9.33 -15.61 8.84
C SER A 61 7.88 -16.07 9.00
N GLY A 62 6.93 -15.42 8.31
CA GLY A 62 5.50 -15.60 8.54
C GLY A 62 4.99 -14.90 9.81
N ASN A 63 5.82 -14.10 10.46
CA ASN A 63 5.38 -13.33 11.62
C ASN A 63 4.46 -12.17 11.19
N ILE A 64 3.52 -11.83 12.06
CA ILE A 64 2.78 -10.58 11.97
C ILE A 64 3.40 -9.61 12.97
N LEU A 65 3.99 -8.56 12.45
CA LEU A 65 4.65 -7.51 13.22
C LEU A 65 3.64 -6.43 13.59
N ARG A 66 3.79 -5.86 14.79
CA ARG A 66 3.08 -4.66 15.24
C ARG A 66 4.10 -3.59 15.64
N VAL A 67 3.85 -2.36 15.20
CA VAL A 67 4.63 -1.17 15.56
C VAL A 67 3.69 -0.09 16.10
N ASP A 68 3.97 0.45 17.27
CA ASP A 68 3.31 1.65 17.77
C ASP A 68 4.10 2.88 17.31
N PRO A 69 3.53 3.79 16.49
CA PRO A 69 4.28 4.95 16.00
C PRO A 69 4.79 5.87 17.12
N ARG A 70 4.16 5.84 18.30
CA ARG A 70 4.58 6.63 19.48
C ARG A 70 5.82 6.05 20.17
N SER A 71 6.12 4.77 19.94
CA SER A 71 7.29 4.05 20.43
C SER A 71 7.68 2.99 19.40
N PRO A 72 8.31 3.40 18.28
CA PRO A 72 8.43 2.57 17.07
C PRO A 72 9.44 1.44 17.25
N LYS A 73 8.96 0.36 17.84
CA LYS A 73 9.69 -0.89 18.00
C LYS A 73 8.83 -2.05 17.50
N PRO A 74 9.32 -2.88 16.55
CA PRO A 74 8.57 -4.02 16.06
C PRO A 74 8.43 -5.10 17.13
N VAL A 75 7.23 -5.65 17.27
CA VAL A 75 6.94 -6.81 18.15
C VAL A 75 6.08 -7.81 17.39
N VAL A 76 6.32 -9.10 17.59
CA VAL A 76 5.52 -10.17 16.98
C VAL A 76 4.22 -10.33 17.77
N VAL A 77 3.08 -10.30 17.08
CA VAL A 77 1.75 -10.42 17.69
C VAL A 77 0.90 -11.54 17.10
N GLY A 78 1.32 -12.12 15.98
CA GLY A 78 0.64 -13.23 15.31
C GLY A 78 1.61 -13.97 14.41
N ARG A 79 1.18 -15.12 13.88
CA ARG A 79 2.00 -15.96 13.00
C ARG A 79 1.17 -16.59 11.89
N ILE A 80 1.78 -16.71 10.74
CA ILE A 80 1.28 -17.49 9.60
C ILE A 80 2.25 -18.65 9.41
N GLU A 81 1.78 -19.87 9.60
CA GLU A 81 2.63 -21.06 9.52
C GLU A 81 2.86 -21.46 8.06
N ALA A 82 4.07 -21.85 7.74
CA ALA A 82 4.39 -22.50 6.48
C ALA A 82 3.66 -23.84 6.39
N ARG A 83 3.27 -24.24 5.18
CA ARG A 83 2.56 -25.50 4.92
C ARG A 83 3.38 -26.39 4.00
N GLU A 84 3.15 -27.69 4.11
CA GLU A 84 3.65 -28.63 3.11
C GLU A 84 2.65 -28.71 1.95
N ILE A 85 3.10 -28.34 0.75
CA ILE A 85 2.30 -28.42 -0.47
C ILE A 85 3.08 -29.25 -1.48
N LYS A 86 2.52 -30.38 -1.90
CA LYS A 86 3.14 -31.32 -2.84
C LYS A 86 4.57 -31.71 -2.43
N GLY A 87 4.78 -32.03 -1.14
CA GLY A 87 6.07 -32.46 -0.58
C GLY A 87 7.12 -31.33 -0.47
N LYS A 88 6.71 -30.07 -0.56
CA LYS A 88 7.60 -28.93 -0.38
C LYS A 88 7.06 -28.00 0.69
N LYS A 89 7.94 -27.53 1.57
CA LYS A 89 7.61 -26.48 2.53
C LYS A 89 7.42 -25.17 1.79
N VAL A 90 6.22 -24.59 1.90
CA VAL A 90 5.83 -23.33 1.25
C VAL A 90 5.50 -22.33 2.36
N ASN A 91 6.18 -21.20 2.35
CA ASN A 91 5.86 -20.07 3.21
C ASN A 91 4.55 -19.42 2.73
N ALA A 92 3.82 -18.81 3.66
CA ALA A 92 2.55 -18.16 3.34
C ALA A 92 2.72 -16.95 2.43
N ASP A 93 3.88 -16.30 2.49
CA ASP A 93 4.22 -15.14 1.68
C ASP A 93 3.12 -14.06 1.79
N GLY A 94 2.81 -13.67 3.05
CA GLY A 94 1.73 -12.73 3.36
C GLY A 94 1.91 -11.41 2.61
N SER A 95 0.89 -11.01 1.86
CA SER A 95 0.87 -9.78 1.08
C SER A 95 -0.11 -8.77 1.66
N GLY A 96 -1.30 -8.59 1.11
CA GLY A 96 -2.29 -7.65 1.63
C GLY A 96 -2.72 -7.96 3.06
N ILE A 97 -2.91 -6.92 3.87
CA ILE A 97 -3.32 -7.03 5.28
C ILE A 97 -4.40 -6.00 5.60
N ALA A 98 -5.45 -6.39 6.31
CA ALA A 98 -6.52 -5.47 6.71
C ALA A 98 -7.23 -5.93 7.98
N PHE A 99 -7.76 -4.98 8.75
CA PHE A 99 -8.68 -5.24 9.86
C PHE A 99 -10.13 -5.20 9.39
N ASN A 100 -10.96 -6.09 9.94
CA ASN A 100 -12.40 -5.91 9.85
C ASN A 100 -12.93 -4.99 10.98
N GLN A 101 -14.22 -4.71 10.96
CA GLN A 101 -14.87 -3.88 11.98
C GLN A 101 -14.89 -4.51 13.38
N GLN A 102 -14.70 -5.81 13.51
CA GLN A 102 -14.64 -6.54 14.78
C GLN A 102 -13.24 -6.53 15.40
N GLY A 103 -12.22 -6.05 14.66
CA GLY A 103 -10.82 -6.01 15.08
C GLY A 103 -10.08 -7.32 14.80
N ASP A 104 -10.62 -8.21 14.00
CA ASP A 104 -9.88 -9.37 13.48
C ASP A 104 -8.99 -8.93 12.32
N LEU A 105 -7.79 -9.49 12.25
CA LEU A 105 -6.80 -9.20 11.23
C LEU A 105 -6.80 -10.26 10.14
N PHE A 106 -6.77 -9.82 8.89
CA PHE A 106 -6.78 -10.69 7.71
C PHE A 106 -5.53 -10.48 6.89
N VAL A 107 -5.00 -11.57 6.32
CA VAL A 107 -3.80 -11.55 5.48
C VAL A 107 -4.03 -12.37 4.22
N ALA A 108 -3.81 -11.77 3.06
CA ALA A 108 -3.79 -12.45 1.78
C ALA A 108 -2.54 -13.30 1.63
N THR A 109 -2.68 -14.50 1.06
CA THR A 109 -1.57 -15.44 0.86
C THR A 109 -1.61 -16.02 -0.54
N GLY A 110 -0.86 -15.43 -1.45
CA GLY A 110 -0.81 -15.85 -2.85
C GLY A 110 -0.45 -17.32 -3.05
N PRO A 111 0.60 -17.85 -2.40
CA PRO A 111 1.00 -19.26 -2.52
C PRO A 111 -0.07 -20.26 -2.06
N PHE A 112 -0.90 -19.89 -1.11
CA PHE A 112 -1.99 -20.75 -0.62
C PHE A 112 -3.29 -20.52 -1.38
N SER A 113 -3.41 -19.44 -2.15
CA SER A 113 -4.67 -18.99 -2.77
C SER A 113 -5.78 -18.83 -1.75
N GLU A 114 -5.43 -18.27 -0.58
CA GLU A 114 -6.28 -18.13 0.59
C GLU A 114 -6.16 -16.73 1.20
N VAL A 115 -7.17 -16.38 1.99
CA VAL A 115 -7.05 -15.33 3.00
C VAL A 115 -7.13 -15.99 4.37
N LEU A 116 -6.16 -15.65 5.21
CA LEU A 116 -6.07 -16.14 6.59
C LEU A 116 -6.54 -15.06 7.55
N ARG A 117 -7.01 -15.47 8.74
CA ARG A 117 -7.48 -14.59 9.81
C ARG A 117 -6.79 -14.90 11.13
N VAL A 118 -6.35 -13.86 11.84
CA VAL A 118 -6.06 -13.89 13.27
C VAL A 118 -7.16 -13.13 14.00
N ARG A 119 -7.78 -13.73 14.99
CA ARG A 119 -8.79 -13.01 15.80
C ARG A 119 -8.16 -11.90 16.60
N GLY A 120 -8.86 -10.78 16.78
CA GLY A 120 -8.34 -9.63 17.50
C GLY A 120 -7.79 -9.96 18.89
N ASN A 121 -8.48 -10.83 19.63
CA ASN A 121 -8.06 -11.28 20.96
C ASN A 121 -6.80 -12.17 20.95
N ASP A 122 -6.43 -12.72 19.80
CA ASP A 122 -5.25 -13.57 19.62
C ASP A 122 -4.03 -12.76 19.12
N LEU A 123 -4.20 -11.47 18.83
CA LEU A 123 -3.10 -10.56 18.49
C LEU A 123 -2.36 -10.13 19.78
N ASN A 124 -1.44 -10.97 20.23
CA ASN A 124 -0.83 -10.86 21.54
C ASN A 124 0.69 -11.05 21.49
N VAL A 125 1.44 -10.23 22.22
CA VAL A 125 2.92 -10.27 22.26
C VAL A 125 3.44 -11.47 23.03
N GLN A 126 2.79 -11.82 24.16
CA GLN A 126 3.24 -12.92 25.02
C GLN A 126 2.91 -14.28 24.41
N LYS A 127 1.80 -14.37 23.65
CA LYS A 127 1.37 -15.59 23.00
C LYS A 127 0.77 -15.25 21.63
N PRO A 128 1.64 -15.03 20.61
CA PRO A 128 1.17 -14.71 19.26
C PRO A 128 0.23 -15.78 18.70
N GLY A 129 -0.95 -15.37 18.26
CA GLY A 129 -1.94 -16.28 17.70
C GLY A 129 -1.57 -16.77 16.31
N THR A 130 -1.97 -18.00 15.96
CA THR A 130 -1.78 -18.56 14.62
C THR A 130 -2.95 -18.21 13.72
N ALA A 131 -2.65 -17.69 12.53
CA ALA A 131 -3.65 -17.39 11.52
C ALA A 131 -4.36 -18.67 11.02
N GLN A 132 -5.66 -18.59 10.82
CA GLN A 132 -6.52 -19.68 10.34
C GLN A 132 -7.14 -19.33 9.00
N THR A 133 -7.38 -20.31 8.14
CA THR A 133 -8.05 -20.10 6.86
C THR A 133 -9.42 -19.47 7.08
N PHE A 134 -9.66 -18.34 6.42
CA PHE A 134 -10.95 -17.64 6.38
C PHE A 134 -11.62 -17.80 5.02
N ALA A 135 -10.87 -17.69 3.94
CA ALA A 135 -11.38 -17.84 2.59
C ALA A 135 -10.42 -18.61 1.70
N THR A 136 -10.97 -19.32 0.72
CA THR A 136 -10.25 -20.10 -0.29
C THR A 136 -10.64 -19.66 -1.70
N GLY A 137 -9.87 -20.07 -2.72
CA GLY A 137 -10.17 -19.77 -4.12
C GLY A 137 -9.79 -18.35 -4.55
N THR A 138 -8.85 -17.73 -3.85
CA THR A 138 -8.30 -16.42 -4.17
C THR A 138 -6.95 -16.56 -4.88
N GLU A 139 -6.96 -17.11 -6.10
CA GLU A 139 -5.72 -17.31 -6.87
C GLU A 139 -4.92 -16.02 -7.03
N GLY A 140 -3.63 -16.07 -6.67
CA GLY A 140 -2.74 -14.91 -6.73
C GLY A 140 -3.08 -13.80 -5.74
N ALA A 141 -3.75 -14.14 -4.63
CA ALA A 141 -4.16 -13.17 -3.60
C ALA A 141 -3.03 -12.20 -3.26
N ASN A 142 -3.34 -10.90 -3.36
CA ASN A 142 -2.40 -9.80 -3.14
C ASN A 142 -3.03 -8.74 -2.23
N GLY A 143 -3.61 -7.65 -2.74
CA GLY A 143 -4.26 -6.61 -1.94
C GLY A 143 -5.62 -7.06 -1.39
N ILE A 144 -5.99 -6.57 -0.21
CA ILE A 144 -7.31 -6.82 0.40
C ILE A 144 -7.91 -5.55 1.00
N VAL A 145 -9.23 -5.46 0.92
CA VAL A 145 -10.00 -4.37 1.53
C VAL A 145 -11.40 -4.84 1.92
N PHE A 146 -11.99 -4.27 2.97
CA PHE A 146 -13.36 -4.52 3.37
C PHE A 146 -14.31 -3.44 2.86
N ASP A 147 -15.50 -3.84 2.40
CA ASP A 147 -16.60 -2.90 2.21
C ASP A 147 -17.33 -2.58 3.54
N LYS A 148 -18.26 -1.63 3.49
CA LYS A 148 -19.04 -1.23 4.68
C LYS A 148 -19.97 -2.32 5.20
N GLN A 149 -20.29 -3.33 4.39
CA GLN A 149 -21.11 -4.48 4.73
C GLN A 149 -20.29 -5.63 5.36
N GLY A 150 -18.96 -5.48 5.45
CA GLY A 150 -18.05 -6.48 5.98
C GLY A 150 -17.67 -7.56 4.97
N ASN A 151 -17.98 -7.39 3.68
CA ASN A 151 -17.43 -8.28 2.67
C ASN A 151 -15.97 -7.94 2.40
N LEU A 152 -15.16 -8.96 2.22
CA LEU A 152 -13.75 -8.83 1.88
C LEU A 152 -13.56 -8.89 0.36
N PHE A 153 -12.82 -7.94 -0.18
CA PHE A 153 -12.38 -7.95 -1.57
C PHE A 153 -10.90 -8.25 -1.64
N VAL A 154 -10.50 -9.10 -2.59
CA VAL A 154 -9.14 -9.63 -2.72
C VAL A 154 -8.70 -9.48 -4.17
N SER A 155 -7.60 -8.79 -4.42
CA SER A 155 -7.02 -8.74 -5.77
C SER A 155 -6.23 -10.02 -6.07
N GLY A 156 -6.38 -10.53 -7.31
CA GLY A 156 -5.74 -11.74 -7.80
C GLY A 156 -4.47 -11.47 -8.62
N GLY A 157 -3.80 -10.36 -8.36
CA GLY A 157 -2.49 -10.07 -8.96
C GLY A 157 -2.50 -10.11 -10.50
N ARG A 158 -1.73 -11.00 -11.07
CA ARG A 158 -1.51 -11.09 -12.53
C ARG A 158 -2.77 -11.44 -13.32
N SER A 159 -3.72 -12.13 -12.69
CA SER A 159 -4.96 -12.54 -13.36
C SER A 159 -5.89 -11.35 -13.67
N GLY A 160 -5.71 -10.22 -12.98
CA GLY A 160 -6.60 -9.06 -13.07
C GLY A 160 -7.99 -9.29 -12.48
N ILE A 161 -8.21 -10.40 -11.78
CA ILE A 161 -9.46 -10.70 -11.11
C ILE A 161 -9.47 -10.02 -9.74
N VAL A 162 -10.63 -9.47 -9.34
CA VAL A 162 -10.91 -9.16 -7.95
C VAL A 162 -12.00 -10.10 -7.47
N TYR A 163 -11.72 -10.77 -6.36
CA TYR A 163 -12.64 -11.70 -5.71
C TYR A 163 -13.41 -11.00 -4.61
N ARG A 164 -14.62 -11.48 -4.31
CA ARG A 164 -15.41 -11.09 -3.14
C ARG A 164 -15.65 -12.31 -2.26
N VAL A 165 -15.52 -12.11 -0.95
CA VAL A 165 -15.79 -13.09 0.10
C VAL A 165 -16.82 -12.50 1.05
N GLY A 166 -17.82 -13.27 1.43
CA GLY A 166 -18.82 -12.82 2.41
C GLY A 166 -18.22 -12.65 3.82
N PRO A 167 -18.97 -12.00 4.74
CA PRO A 167 -18.45 -11.67 6.09
C PRO A 167 -18.16 -12.89 6.95
N ASN A 168 -18.67 -14.07 6.58
CA ASN A 168 -18.43 -15.34 7.28
C ASN A 168 -17.31 -16.18 6.65
N GLY A 169 -16.63 -15.69 5.61
CA GLY A 169 -15.61 -16.42 4.88
C GLY A 169 -16.17 -17.41 3.86
N GLY A 170 -15.39 -18.42 3.53
CA GLY A 170 -15.75 -19.48 2.58
C GLY A 170 -15.06 -19.35 1.22
N VAL A 171 -15.73 -19.83 0.15
CA VAL A 171 -15.17 -19.80 -1.21
C VAL A 171 -15.36 -18.42 -1.84
N ALA A 172 -14.27 -17.83 -2.29
CA ALA A 172 -14.27 -16.52 -2.96
C ALA A 172 -14.98 -16.58 -4.32
N GLN A 173 -15.66 -15.49 -4.68
CA GLN A 173 -16.34 -15.36 -5.96
C GLN A 173 -15.67 -14.27 -6.79
N PRO A 174 -15.33 -14.50 -8.07
CA PRO A 174 -14.81 -13.46 -8.94
C PRO A 174 -15.92 -12.44 -9.23
N VAL A 175 -15.65 -11.16 -9.01
CA VAL A 175 -16.64 -10.07 -9.20
C VAL A 175 -16.17 -8.99 -10.15
N VAL A 176 -14.85 -8.77 -10.29
CA VAL A 176 -14.27 -7.79 -11.23
C VAL A 176 -13.25 -8.49 -12.09
N LYS A 177 -13.15 -8.10 -13.34
CA LYS A 177 -12.12 -8.54 -14.29
C LYS A 177 -11.52 -7.33 -14.97
N ILE A 178 -10.24 -7.08 -14.73
CA ILE A 178 -9.38 -6.21 -15.52
C ILE A 178 -8.54 -7.12 -16.42
N GLU A 179 -8.49 -6.82 -17.72
CA GLU A 179 -7.77 -7.68 -18.66
C GLU A 179 -6.30 -7.84 -18.27
N PRO A 180 -5.76 -9.07 -18.25
CA PRO A 180 -4.34 -9.31 -18.01
C PRO A 180 -3.48 -8.51 -18.98
N PHE A 181 -2.27 -8.21 -18.55
CA PHE A 181 -1.29 -7.49 -19.36
C PHE A 181 -0.12 -8.42 -19.68
N THR A 182 0.30 -8.44 -20.92
CA THR A 182 1.49 -9.18 -21.34
C THR A 182 2.44 -8.21 -22.03
N ARG A 183 3.68 -8.17 -21.59
CA ARG A 183 4.74 -7.41 -22.26
C ARG A 183 5.85 -8.33 -22.75
N LYS A 184 6.53 -7.91 -23.82
CA LYS A 184 7.75 -8.54 -24.29
C LYS A 184 8.95 -7.92 -23.58
N LEU A 185 9.83 -8.78 -23.10
CA LEU A 185 11.12 -8.38 -22.55
C LEU A 185 12.17 -8.25 -23.66
N PRO A 186 13.29 -7.54 -23.41
CA PRO A 186 14.37 -7.40 -24.39
C PRO A 186 14.98 -8.74 -24.86
N ASP A 187 14.91 -9.79 -24.03
CA ASP A 187 15.35 -11.14 -24.35
C ASP A 187 14.34 -11.96 -25.16
N GLY A 188 13.23 -11.35 -25.59
CA GLY A 188 12.16 -11.95 -26.37
C GLY A 188 11.13 -12.74 -25.55
N LYS A 189 11.35 -12.97 -24.26
CA LYS A 189 10.40 -13.64 -23.39
C LYS A 189 9.16 -12.77 -23.16
N SER A 190 8.08 -13.42 -22.75
CA SER A 190 6.85 -12.74 -22.33
C SER A 190 6.76 -12.73 -20.81
N GLU A 191 6.34 -11.62 -20.27
CA GLU A 191 6.06 -11.42 -18.84
C GLU A 191 4.60 -11.01 -18.65
N GLN A 192 3.97 -11.52 -17.60
CA GLN A 192 2.68 -11.03 -17.10
C GLN A 192 2.89 -10.35 -15.75
N PRO A 193 3.07 -9.02 -15.72
CA PRO A 193 3.17 -8.29 -14.48
C PRO A 193 1.83 -8.23 -13.73
N THR A 194 1.86 -7.80 -12.49
CA THR A 194 0.67 -7.61 -11.65
C THR A 194 -0.26 -6.57 -12.28
N VAL A 195 -1.53 -6.92 -12.42
CA VAL A 195 -2.58 -6.05 -12.96
C VAL A 195 -3.48 -5.55 -11.83
N ALA A 196 -4.13 -6.44 -11.07
CA ALA A 196 -4.92 -6.04 -9.92
C ALA A 196 -4.05 -6.15 -8.66
N ASN A 197 -3.63 -5.01 -8.10
CA ASN A 197 -2.78 -4.91 -6.92
C ASN A 197 -3.52 -4.27 -5.75
N GLY A 198 -3.16 -3.08 -5.30
CA GLY A 198 -3.84 -2.38 -4.21
C GLY A 198 -5.32 -2.15 -4.49
N LEU A 199 -6.13 -2.27 -3.46
CA LEU A 199 -7.58 -2.07 -3.49
C LEU A 199 -7.98 -1.04 -2.44
N GLU A 200 -8.92 -0.15 -2.76
CA GLU A 200 -9.50 0.78 -1.79
C GLU A 200 -10.92 1.17 -2.16
N PHE A 201 -11.78 1.39 -1.17
CA PHE A 201 -13.11 1.91 -1.35
C PHE A 201 -13.19 3.39 -1.01
N ASP A 202 -13.85 4.18 -1.85
CA ASP A 202 -14.21 5.53 -1.46
C ASP A 202 -15.40 5.54 -0.47
N ALA A 203 -15.70 6.72 0.06
CA ALA A 203 -16.82 6.91 0.99
C ALA A 203 -18.19 6.57 0.39
N LYS A 204 -18.33 6.54 -0.96
CA LYS A 204 -19.55 6.19 -1.68
C LYS A 204 -19.69 4.70 -1.96
N GLY A 205 -18.63 3.91 -1.71
CA GLY A 205 -18.59 2.47 -1.96
C GLY A 205 -18.16 2.12 -3.39
N THR A 206 -17.47 3.02 -4.08
CA THR A 206 -16.81 2.73 -5.33
C THR A 206 -15.47 2.10 -5.06
N LEU A 207 -15.17 0.99 -5.72
CA LEU A 207 -13.89 0.29 -5.62
C LEU A 207 -12.87 0.91 -6.58
N TYR A 208 -11.67 1.17 -6.06
CA TYR A 208 -10.50 1.55 -6.86
C TYR A 208 -9.49 0.40 -6.84
N VAL A 209 -8.87 0.17 -8.00
CA VAL A 209 -7.91 -0.92 -8.21
C VAL A 209 -6.64 -0.35 -8.83
N ALA A 210 -5.50 -0.52 -8.18
CA ALA A 210 -4.21 -0.19 -8.75
C ALA A 210 -3.79 -1.24 -9.79
N ASP A 211 -3.31 -0.78 -10.95
CA ASP A 211 -2.77 -1.59 -12.05
C ASP A 211 -1.28 -1.29 -12.20
N THR A 212 -0.47 -2.14 -11.58
CA THR A 212 0.99 -2.01 -11.60
C THR A 212 1.54 -2.10 -13.03
N ALA A 213 0.96 -3.00 -13.82
CA ALA A 213 1.43 -3.28 -15.19
C ALA A 213 1.28 -2.09 -16.14
N ARG A 214 0.20 -1.29 -15.96
CA ARG A 214 -0.14 -0.17 -16.85
C ARG A 214 0.16 1.19 -16.25
N GLY A 215 0.59 1.26 -14.97
CA GLY A 215 0.69 2.53 -14.25
C GLY A 215 -0.65 3.26 -14.23
N ALA A 216 -1.69 2.58 -13.77
CA ALA A 216 -3.06 3.06 -13.87
C ALA A 216 -3.88 2.75 -12.61
N ILE A 217 -4.98 3.47 -12.45
CA ILE A 217 -6.01 3.22 -11.44
C ILE A 217 -7.33 3.01 -12.17
N TRP A 218 -7.98 1.90 -11.88
CA TRP A 218 -9.31 1.57 -12.35
C TRP A 218 -10.36 1.92 -11.31
N LYS A 219 -11.53 2.34 -11.75
CA LYS A 219 -12.69 2.62 -10.94
C LYS A 219 -13.81 1.64 -11.28
N VAL A 220 -14.44 1.06 -10.25
CA VAL A 220 -15.48 0.03 -10.39
C VAL A 220 -16.65 0.40 -9.49
N GLU A 221 -17.78 0.73 -10.09
CA GLU A 221 -19.02 0.97 -9.35
C GLU A 221 -19.58 -0.36 -8.84
N MET A 222 -19.77 -0.47 -7.53
CA MET A 222 -20.38 -1.66 -6.91
C MET A 222 -21.89 -1.48 -6.78
N GLN A 223 -22.64 -2.52 -7.13
CA GLN A 223 -24.10 -2.52 -7.02
C GLN A 223 -24.55 -3.04 -5.66
N ALA A 224 -25.74 -2.68 -5.23
CA ALA A 224 -26.29 -3.09 -3.94
C ALA A 224 -26.45 -4.62 -3.80
N ASP A 225 -26.61 -5.34 -4.91
CA ASP A 225 -26.68 -6.81 -4.95
C ASP A 225 -25.28 -7.48 -4.91
N GLY A 226 -24.23 -6.70 -4.79
CA GLY A 226 -22.83 -7.15 -4.74
C GLY A 226 -22.20 -7.44 -6.09
N LYS A 227 -22.90 -7.19 -7.20
CA LYS A 227 -22.28 -7.24 -8.53
C LYS A 227 -21.47 -5.98 -8.80
N SER A 228 -20.50 -6.09 -9.69
CA SER A 228 -19.70 -4.97 -10.15
C SER A 228 -20.23 -4.42 -11.48
N GLY A 229 -20.08 -3.12 -11.65
CA GLY A 229 -20.06 -2.49 -12.97
C GLY A 229 -18.81 -2.90 -13.76
N LYS A 230 -18.69 -2.43 -15.00
CA LYS A 230 -17.49 -2.59 -15.79
C LYS A 230 -16.37 -1.71 -15.21
N PRO A 231 -15.13 -2.23 -15.09
CA PRO A 231 -13.98 -1.40 -14.76
C PRO A 231 -13.82 -0.25 -15.76
N ALA A 232 -13.71 0.97 -15.28
CA ALA A 232 -13.42 2.16 -16.07
C ALA A 232 -12.02 2.67 -15.71
N LEU A 233 -11.20 2.98 -16.71
CA LEU A 233 -9.91 3.63 -16.49
C LEU A 233 -10.18 5.03 -15.90
N TRP A 234 -9.69 5.26 -14.67
CA TRP A 234 -9.89 6.53 -13.99
C TRP A 234 -8.68 7.45 -14.09
N ALA A 235 -7.48 6.91 -13.90
CA ALA A 235 -6.22 7.65 -14.05
C ALA A 235 -5.15 6.75 -14.66
N GLN A 236 -4.31 7.30 -15.53
CA GLN A 236 -3.13 6.66 -16.06
C GLN A 236 -2.03 7.70 -16.28
N SER A 237 -0.81 7.41 -15.85
CA SER A 237 0.30 8.35 -15.96
C SER A 237 1.63 7.61 -15.82
N PRO A 238 2.71 8.08 -16.47
CA PRO A 238 4.06 7.62 -16.17
C PRO A 238 4.46 7.80 -14.70
N LEU A 239 3.84 8.75 -13.99
CA LEU A 239 4.04 8.95 -12.55
C LEU A 239 3.51 7.79 -11.71
N LEU A 240 2.56 7.02 -12.24
CA LEU A 240 1.98 5.83 -11.60
C LEU A 240 2.71 4.54 -11.98
N GLU A 241 3.88 4.60 -12.61
CA GLU A 241 4.66 3.41 -12.92
C GLU A 241 4.96 2.62 -11.64
N GLY A 242 4.54 1.36 -11.61
CA GLY A 242 4.62 0.54 -10.39
C GLY A 242 3.51 0.85 -9.37
N ALA A 243 2.35 1.37 -9.78
CA ALA A 243 1.21 1.59 -8.87
C ALA A 243 0.91 0.31 -8.08
N ASP A 244 1.03 0.40 -6.75
CA ASP A 244 0.93 -0.74 -5.83
C ASP A 244 -0.14 -0.49 -4.78
N GLY A 245 0.20 -0.25 -3.52
CA GLY A 245 -0.77 0.07 -2.48
C GLY A 245 -1.41 1.43 -2.68
N ILE A 246 -2.69 1.53 -2.33
CA ILE A 246 -3.48 2.76 -2.45
C ILE A 246 -4.29 3.00 -1.19
N ALA A 247 -4.46 4.27 -0.80
CA ALA A 247 -5.31 4.68 0.30
C ALA A 247 -5.85 6.10 0.09
N PHE A 248 -7.08 6.36 0.53
CA PHE A 248 -7.63 7.72 0.56
C PHE A 248 -7.18 8.46 1.82
N ASP A 249 -6.76 9.72 1.66
CA ASP A 249 -6.61 10.63 2.79
C ASP A 249 -7.95 11.25 3.20
N ASN A 250 -7.95 11.98 4.32
CA ASN A 250 -9.16 12.64 4.84
C ASN A 250 -9.72 13.73 3.91
N SER A 251 -8.97 14.18 2.90
CA SER A 251 -9.42 15.14 1.89
C SER A 251 -10.06 14.48 0.67
N GLY A 252 -10.05 13.14 0.61
CA GLY A 252 -10.56 12.35 -0.51
C GLY A 252 -9.61 12.25 -1.69
N LYS A 253 -8.33 12.61 -1.53
CA LYS A 253 -7.28 12.29 -2.51
C LYS A 253 -6.84 10.86 -2.35
N LEU A 254 -6.70 10.14 -3.46
CA LEU A 254 -6.11 8.81 -3.47
C LEU A 254 -4.59 8.94 -3.49
N TRP A 255 -3.93 8.36 -2.50
CA TRP A 255 -2.49 8.20 -2.45
C TRP A 255 -2.11 6.85 -3.04
N VAL A 256 -1.02 6.81 -3.78
CA VAL A 256 -0.51 5.65 -4.49
C VAL A 256 0.98 5.52 -4.22
N THR A 257 1.42 4.35 -3.80
CA THR A 257 2.83 3.99 -3.81
C THR A 257 3.22 3.59 -5.24
N ALA A 258 4.13 4.33 -5.85
CA ALA A 258 4.69 4.03 -7.18
C ALA A 258 6.05 3.34 -6.98
N ASN A 259 6.01 2.04 -6.73
CA ASN A 259 7.14 1.27 -6.21
C ASN A 259 8.36 1.25 -7.17
N GLU A 260 8.14 1.13 -8.47
CA GLU A 260 9.21 1.13 -9.49
C GLU A 260 9.95 2.48 -9.58
N ARG A 261 9.44 3.51 -8.91
CA ARG A 261 9.93 4.89 -8.95
C ARG A 261 10.43 5.41 -7.60
N ASN A 262 10.35 4.62 -6.52
CA ASN A 262 10.54 5.10 -5.15
C ASN A 262 9.76 6.39 -4.88
N ALA A 263 8.47 6.42 -5.23
CA ALA A 263 7.67 7.62 -5.21
C ALA A 263 6.32 7.43 -4.52
N LEU A 264 5.81 8.55 -3.97
CA LEU A 264 4.43 8.71 -3.55
C LEU A 264 3.73 9.66 -4.51
N VAL A 265 2.58 9.25 -4.99
CA VAL A 265 1.77 9.97 -5.98
C VAL A 265 0.38 10.15 -5.43
N THR A 266 -0.25 11.28 -5.74
CA THR A 266 -1.67 11.50 -5.43
C THR A 266 -2.49 11.61 -6.70
N VAL A 267 -3.74 11.14 -6.62
CA VAL A 267 -4.75 11.32 -7.67
C VAL A 267 -5.94 12.03 -7.06
N THR A 268 -6.29 13.21 -7.60
CA THR A 268 -7.45 13.99 -7.13
C THR A 268 -8.76 13.37 -7.63
N PRO A 269 -9.94 13.76 -7.06
CA PRO A 269 -11.24 13.30 -7.56
C PRO A 269 -11.45 13.56 -9.06
N GLU A 270 -10.79 14.60 -9.62
CA GLU A 270 -10.81 14.96 -11.05
C GLU A 270 -9.77 14.18 -11.86
N SER A 271 -9.20 13.09 -11.30
CA SER A 271 -8.17 12.25 -11.91
C SER A 271 -6.83 12.95 -12.22
N THR A 272 -6.55 14.08 -11.59
CA THR A 272 -5.23 14.74 -11.74
C THR A 272 -4.17 14.00 -10.93
N VAL A 273 -3.13 13.55 -11.64
CA VAL A 273 -2.00 12.81 -11.05
C VAL A 273 -0.87 13.76 -10.69
N ARG A 274 -0.35 13.69 -9.46
CA ARG A 274 0.77 14.53 -8.98
C ARG A 274 1.75 13.71 -8.16
N GLU A 275 3.04 13.83 -8.44
CA GLU A 275 4.12 13.31 -7.59
C GLU A 275 4.26 14.20 -6.35
N VAL A 276 4.20 13.59 -5.18
CA VAL A 276 4.32 14.28 -3.88
C VAL A 276 5.75 14.18 -3.35
N ALA A 277 6.31 12.98 -3.40
CA ALA A 277 7.67 12.69 -2.97
C ALA A 277 8.29 11.64 -3.89
N LYS A 278 9.58 11.74 -4.09
CA LYS A 278 10.39 10.77 -4.84
C LYS A 278 11.83 10.86 -4.37
N ASN A 279 12.52 9.71 -4.33
CA ASN A 279 13.95 9.65 -4.11
C ASN A 279 14.63 8.61 -5.03
N GLY A 280 15.97 8.63 -5.06
CA GLY A 280 16.77 7.57 -5.66
C GLY A 280 16.91 6.37 -4.72
N SER A 281 17.93 5.54 -4.96
CA SER A 281 18.15 4.30 -4.20
C SER A 281 18.54 4.50 -2.73
N ALA A 282 19.02 5.67 -2.35
CA ALA A 282 19.34 6.01 -0.96
C ALA A 282 18.35 7.06 -0.47
N GLY A 283 17.27 6.65 0.09
CA GLY A 283 16.24 7.56 0.60
C GLY A 283 15.18 6.83 1.40
N PRO A 284 14.24 7.56 2.00
CA PRO A 284 13.24 6.97 2.88
C PRO A 284 12.18 6.13 2.14
N LEU A 285 12.13 6.15 0.81
CA LEU A 285 11.26 5.30 -0.01
C LEU A 285 12.12 4.27 -0.74
N GLU A 286 11.95 3.00 -0.35
CA GLU A 286 12.71 1.87 -0.89
C GLU A 286 11.74 0.82 -1.42
N PHE A 287 11.36 0.95 -2.69
CA PHE A 287 10.30 0.16 -3.31
C PHE A 287 9.03 0.17 -2.46
N PRO A 288 8.44 1.36 -2.20
CA PRO A 288 7.29 1.50 -1.31
C PRO A 288 6.10 0.71 -1.86
N SER A 289 5.53 -0.20 -1.06
CA SER A 289 4.53 -1.16 -1.54
C SER A 289 3.11 -0.88 -1.05
N ALA A 290 2.93 -0.32 0.15
CA ALA A 290 1.61 0.05 0.63
C ALA A 290 1.65 1.32 1.49
N ILE A 291 0.49 1.95 1.64
CA ILE A 291 0.29 3.12 2.47
C ILE A 291 -1.01 3.00 3.26
N VAL A 292 -0.99 3.43 4.53
CA VAL A 292 -2.17 3.55 5.39
C VAL A 292 -2.16 4.88 6.10
N PHE A 293 -3.32 5.49 6.31
CA PHE A 293 -3.44 6.74 7.07
C PHE A 293 -3.91 6.50 8.51
N VAL A 294 -3.24 7.14 9.46
CA VAL A 294 -3.69 7.29 10.86
C VAL A 294 -3.79 8.78 11.14
N GLY A 295 -4.99 9.28 11.26
CA GLY A 295 -5.24 10.73 11.26
C GLY A 295 -4.75 11.37 9.97
N ASN A 296 -3.82 12.32 10.07
CA ASN A 296 -3.23 13.01 8.92
C ASN A 296 -1.85 12.46 8.51
N THR A 297 -1.34 11.43 9.18
CA THR A 297 -0.04 10.85 8.86
C THR A 297 -0.22 9.60 8.01
N GLY A 298 0.42 9.55 6.85
CA GLY A 298 0.55 8.36 6.02
C GLY A 298 1.76 7.54 6.48
N TYR A 299 1.57 6.23 6.66
CA TYR A 299 2.63 5.26 6.96
C TYR A 299 2.79 4.33 5.78
N ILE A 300 4.02 4.13 5.35
CA ILE A 300 4.38 3.44 4.12
C ILE A 300 5.24 2.22 4.47
N SER A 301 4.88 1.03 3.96
CA SER A 301 5.76 -0.14 3.99
C SER A 301 6.76 -0.07 2.85
N ASN A 302 8.04 -0.21 3.15
CA ASN A 302 9.09 -0.38 2.16
C ASN A 302 9.38 -1.88 1.98
N TYR A 303 9.17 -2.38 0.76
CA TYR A 303 9.41 -3.78 0.39
C TYR A 303 10.88 -4.04 0.06
N ASP A 304 11.61 -2.97 -0.26
CA ASP A 304 13.05 -2.99 -0.53
C ASP A 304 13.46 -4.04 -1.59
N ILE A 305 12.75 -4.13 -2.69
CA ILE A 305 13.19 -4.95 -3.82
C ILE A 305 14.27 -4.20 -4.61
N PRO A 306 15.45 -4.80 -4.86
CA PRO A 306 16.49 -4.19 -5.68
C PRO A 306 16.09 -4.18 -7.15
N ARG A 307 15.37 -3.14 -7.56
CA ARG A 307 14.81 -3.01 -8.89
C ARG A 307 14.59 -1.54 -9.25
N ARG A 308 14.86 -1.16 -10.50
CA ARG A 308 14.60 0.20 -11.02
C ARG A 308 15.24 1.28 -10.17
N ASP A 309 14.43 2.24 -9.69
CA ASP A 309 14.90 3.37 -8.91
C ASP A 309 15.39 2.98 -7.50
N ASN A 310 15.20 1.70 -7.10
CA ASN A 310 15.77 1.12 -5.90
C ASN A 310 17.08 0.36 -6.16
N MET A 311 17.84 0.76 -7.17
CA MET A 311 19.18 0.25 -7.45
C MET A 311 20.16 1.41 -7.53
N ASP A 312 21.43 1.14 -7.19
CA ASP A 312 22.48 2.14 -7.34
C ASP A 312 22.81 2.43 -8.82
N ALA A 313 23.64 3.44 -9.06
CA ALA A 313 24.04 3.86 -10.40
C ALA A 313 24.79 2.77 -11.19
N ASN A 314 25.31 1.74 -10.53
CA ASN A 314 26.02 0.61 -11.14
C ASN A 314 25.10 -0.59 -11.40
N GLY A 315 23.80 -0.46 -11.12
CA GLY A 315 22.83 -1.54 -11.23
C GLY A 315 22.99 -2.63 -10.16
N GLN A 316 23.64 -2.30 -9.05
CA GLN A 316 23.76 -3.15 -7.87
C GLN A 316 22.63 -2.85 -6.89
N THR A 317 22.34 -3.77 -5.99
CA THR A 317 21.43 -3.51 -4.88
C THR A 317 21.92 -2.31 -4.09
N ALA A 318 21.06 -1.31 -3.91
CA ALA A 318 21.34 -0.23 -2.99
C ALA A 318 21.38 -0.81 -1.58
N ARG A 319 22.57 -0.85 -1.00
CA ARG A 319 22.77 -1.24 0.39
C ARG A 319 22.99 0.03 1.18
N ASP A 320 21.92 0.68 1.57
CA ASP A 320 21.98 1.87 2.43
C ASP A 320 21.90 1.54 3.92
N GLY A 321 21.64 0.28 4.26
CA GLY A 321 21.58 -0.23 5.62
C GLY A 321 20.22 -0.12 6.28
N ILE A 322 19.16 0.27 5.54
CA ILE A 322 17.82 0.36 6.13
C ILE A 322 17.04 -0.94 5.91
N GLY A 323 16.98 -1.45 4.68
CA GLY A 323 16.21 -2.66 4.36
C GLY A 323 14.70 -2.47 4.53
N ALA A 324 14.01 -3.52 4.97
CA ALA A 324 12.59 -3.44 5.24
C ALA A 324 12.29 -2.44 6.36
N SER A 325 11.46 -1.44 6.07
CA SER A 325 11.22 -0.32 6.97
C SER A 325 9.79 0.21 6.87
N ILE A 326 9.42 1.08 7.80
CA ILE A 326 8.23 1.91 7.71
C ILE A 326 8.68 3.35 7.52
N ALA A 327 8.28 3.96 6.42
CA ALA A 327 8.39 5.40 6.24
C ALA A 327 7.10 6.11 6.66
N GLN A 328 7.18 7.42 6.90
CA GLN A 328 6.04 8.25 7.24
C GLN A 328 6.06 9.57 6.49
N ILE A 329 4.86 10.12 6.25
CA ILE A 329 4.65 11.42 5.63
C ILE A 329 3.46 12.12 6.28
N THR A 330 3.59 13.43 6.51
CA THR A 330 2.45 14.30 6.87
C THR A 330 2.17 15.23 5.69
N PRO A 331 1.03 15.06 4.99
CA PRO A 331 0.67 15.84 3.79
C PRO A 331 0.50 17.33 4.03
#